data_44bc1cb284330811f3a44fa2de41041c
#
_entry.id   44bc1cb284330811f3a44fa2de41041c
#
_cell.length_a   1.000
_cell.length_b   1.000
_cell.length_c   1.000
_cell.angle_alpha   90.00
_cell.angle_beta   90.00
_cell.angle_gamma   90.00
#
_symmetry.space_group_name_H-M   'P 1'
#
loop_
_entity.id
_entity.type
_entity.pdbx_description
1 polymer ?
#
loop_
_entity_poly.entity_id
_entity_poly.type
_entity_poly.pdbx_seq_one_letter_code
_entity_poly.pdbx_strand_id
1 'polypeptide(L)'
;MSFLSYLISGISLGSIYAIIALGYTMVYGIARMLNFAHGDIIMVGGFAIFTMVSTLGMAPMVGILAAIVVCTVLGVTIEFVAYRPLRGASSLAVLITAIGVSYLLQNLALLIFGSNARQFTSVVTVPGLKLAGGRLSISGETIVTIVVCIVIMAGLTGFINKTKVGQAMLAVSEDRGAATLMGINVNRTIAITFAIGSALAAIAGALLCSTYPSLTPYTGSMPGIKAFVAAVFGGIGSIPGALIGGIILGVVENLSKAYISSQLSDAIVFSLLIIILLVRPTGILGKKINEKV
;
A
#
# COMPACT_ATOMS: atom_id res chain seq x y z
N MET A 1 -25.33 -10.82 14.49
CA MET A 1 -25.12 -10.74 13.03
C MET A 1 -24.32 -9.49 12.63
N SER A 2 -24.64 -8.31 13.17
CA SER A 2 -23.91 -7.07 12.87
C SER A 2 -22.40 -7.14 13.17
N PHE A 3 -21.98 -7.74 14.29
CA PHE A 3 -20.56 -7.88 14.63
C PHE A 3 -19.76 -8.64 13.55
N LEU A 4 -20.30 -9.77 13.07
CA LEU A 4 -19.64 -10.57 12.02
C LEU A 4 -19.53 -9.80 10.70
N SER A 5 -20.55 -9.01 10.33
CA SER A 5 -20.51 -8.12 9.18
C SER A 5 -19.41 -7.07 9.32
N TYR A 6 -19.31 -6.40 10.48
CA TYR A 6 -18.28 -5.43 10.74
C TYR A 6 -16.88 -6.03 10.75
N LEU A 7 -16.73 -7.23 11.29
CA LEU A 7 -15.46 -7.96 11.27
C LEU A 7 -15.02 -8.27 9.84
N ILE A 8 -15.92 -8.80 8.99
CA ILE A 8 -15.63 -9.11 7.59
C ILE A 8 -15.27 -7.84 6.81
N SER A 9 -16.02 -6.75 7.00
CA SER A 9 -15.71 -5.46 6.38
C SER A 9 -14.37 -4.91 6.89
N GLY A 10 -14.06 -5.11 8.17
CA GLY A 10 -12.76 -4.75 8.73
C GLY A 10 -11.61 -5.56 8.15
N ILE A 11 -11.78 -6.87 7.92
CA ILE A 11 -10.80 -7.71 7.22
C ILE A 11 -10.62 -7.25 5.79
N SER A 12 -11.69 -6.85 5.08
CA SER A 12 -11.60 -6.30 3.74
C SER A 12 -10.78 -5.01 3.69
N LEU A 13 -11.11 -4.04 4.56
CA LEU A 13 -10.37 -2.79 4.69
C LEU A 13 -8.91 -3.04 5.07
N GLY A 14 -8.68 -3.95 6.01
CA GLY A 14 -7.36 -4.38 6.45
C GLY A 14 -6.56 -5.07 5.34
N SER A 15 -7.21 -5.78 4.43
CA SER A 15 -6.58 -6.38 3.25
C SER A 15 -6.08 -5.30 2.27
N ILE A 16 -6.83 -4.21 2.08
CA ILE A 16 -6.36 -3.06 1.29
C ILE A 16 -5.13 -2.43 1.96
N TYR A 17 -5.21 -2.16 3.27
CA TYR A 17 -4.06 -1.63 4.03
C TYR A 17 -2.85 -2.57 3.97
N ALA A 18 -3.05 -3.88 4.02
CA ALA A 18 -1.99 -4.87 3.90
C ALA A 18 -1.29 -4.79 2.53
N ILE A 19 -2.05 -4.69 1.42
CA ILE A 19 -1.46 -4.56 0.08
C ILE A 19 -0.61 -3.28 -0.02
N ILE A 20 -1.12 -2.16 0.49
CA ILE A 20 -0.38 -0.89 0.51
C ILE A 20 0.86 -1.02 1.42
N ALA A 21 0.70 -1.60 2.60
CA ALA A 21 1.77 -1.82 3.57
C ALA A 21 2.88 -2.74 3.04
N LEU A 22 2.54 -3.72 2.17
CA LEU A 22 3.52 -4.53 1.46
C LEU A 22 4.41 -3.67 0.57
N GLY A 23 3.85 -2.68 -0.15
CA GLY A 23 4.63 -1.73 -0.94
C GLY A 23 5.60 -0.92 -0.08
N TYR A 24 5.14 -0.37 1.05
CA TYR A 24 6.01 0.33 2.02
C TYR A 24 7.10 -0.57 2.57
N THR A 25 6.72 -1.77 3.01
CA THR A 25 7.63 -2.74 3.62
C THR A 25 8.72 -3.18 2.66
N MET A 26 8.40 -3.38 1.38
CA MET A 26 9.39 -3.71 0.36
C MET A 26 10.36 -2.56 0.12
N VAL A 27 9.83 -1.36 -0.12
CA VAL A 27 10.68 -0.19 -0.41
C VAL A 27 11.57 0.13 0.79
N TYR A 28 11.02 0.20 1.99
CA TYR A 28 11.82 0.48 3.18
C TYR A 28 12.79 -0.65 3.53
N GLY A 29 12.35 -1.90 3.46
CA GLY A 29 13.18 -3.07 3.77
C GLY A 29 14.43 -3.17 2.89
N ILE A 30 14.33 -2.77 1.62
CA ILE A 30 15.42 -2.91 0.64
C ILE A 30 16.16 -1.59 0.42
N ALA A 31 15.43 -0.50 0.21
CA ALA A 31 16.04 0.81 -0.02
C ALA A 31 16.37 1.58 1.26
N ARG A 32 15.83 1.18 2.42
CA ARG A 32 15.93 1.86 3.72
C ARG A 32 15.54 3.35 3.64
N MET A 33 14.57 3.65 2.79
CA MET A 33 14.05 4.99 2.55
C MET A 33 12.53 4.99 2.73
N LEU A 34 12.00 5.96 3.48
CA LEU A 34 10.56 6.15 3.61
C LEU A 34 10.01 6.85 2.37
N ASN A 35 8.99 6.26 1.74
CA ASN A 35 8.34 6.83 0.56
C ASN A 35 6.93 7.31 0.91
N PHE A 36 6.77 8.51 1.44
CA PHE A 36 5.44 9.05 1.74
C PHE A 36 4.59 9.35 0.50
N ALA A 37 5.22 9.51 -0.68
CA ALA A 37 4.50 9.64 -1.94
C ALA A 37 3.79 8.33 -2.38
N HIS A 38 3.99 7.21 -1.67
CA HIS A 38 3.36 5.93 -2.00
C HIS A 38 1.83 5.99 -1.94
N GLY A 39 1.25 6.77 -1.00
CA GLY A 39 -0.18 7.04 -0.95
C GLY A 39 -0.69 7.75 -2.21
N ASP A 40 0.09 8.70 -2.75
CA ASP A 40 -0.31 9.44 -3.95
C ASP A 40 -0.20 8.60 -5.23
N ILE A 41 0.64 7.55 -5.24
CA ILE A 41 0.64 6.56 -6.33
C ILE A 41 -0.69 5.80 -6.36
N ILE A 42 -1.33 5.54 -5.21
CA ILE A 42 -2.67 4.95 -5.11
C ILE A 42 -3.69 5.86 -5.81
N MET A 43 -3.65 7.15 -5.51
CA MET A 43 -4.49 8.17 -6.14
C MET A 43 -4.29 8.20 -7.66
N VAL A 44 -3.03 8.23 -8.14
CA VAL A 44 -2.71 8.20 -9.57
C VAL A 44 -3.27 6.93 -10.22
N GLY A 45 -3.17 5.77 -9.56
CA GLY A 45 -3.79 4.51 -10.01
C GLY A 45 -5.31 4.65 -10.16
N GLY A 46 -5.98 5.24 -9.16
CA GLY A 46 -7.42 5.52 -9.22
C GLY A 46 -7.80 6.43 -10.40
N PHE A 47 -7.07 7.53 -10.62
CA PHE A 47 -7.33 8.42 -11.75
C PHE A 47 -7.01 7.79 -13.11
N ALA A 48 -5.98 6.94 -13.20
CA ALA A 48 -5.69 6.18 -14.42
C ALA A 48 -6.86 5.25 -14.80
N ILE A 49 -7.40 4.51 -13.82
CA ILE A 49 -8.58 3.66 -14.01
C ILE A 49 -9.80 4.51 -14.39
N PHE A 50 -10.05 5.60 -13.64
CA PHE A 50 -11.17 6.50 -13.93
C PHE A 50 -11.11 7.03 -15.37
N THR A 51 -9.94 7.45 -15.83
CA THR A 51 -9.77 7.94 -17.19
C THR A 51 -10.04 6.84 -18.22
N MET A 52 -9.52 5.63 -18.03
CA MET A 52 -9.71 4.53 -18.97
C MET A 52 -11.17 4.04 -19.00
N VAL A 53 -11.79 3.86 -17.82
CA VAL A 53 -13.11 3.25 -17.72
C VAL A 53 -14.23 4.29 -17.90
N SER A 54 -14.16 5.41 -17.14
CA SER A 54 -15.26 6.37 -17.11
C SER A 54 -15.19 7.41 -18.23
N THR A 55 -13.98 7.79 -18.68
CA THR A 55 -13.81 8.81 -19.73
C THR A 55 -13.71 8.18 -21.13
N LEU A 56 -12.93 7.09 -21.26
CA LEU A 56 -12.70 6.43 -22.56
C LEU A 56 -13.62 5.24 -22.82
N GLY A 57 -14.45 4.84 -21.84
CA GLY A 57 -15.40 3.72 -21.98
C GLY A 57 -14.75 2.35 -22.14
N MET A 58 -13.51 2.19 -21.71
CA MET A 58 -12.76 0.93 -21.83
C MET A 58 -13.21 -0.10 -20.80
N ALA A 59 -12.95 -1.37 -21.07
CA ALA A 59 -13.25 -2.45 -20.13
C ALA A 59 -12.45 -2.28 -18.82
N PRO A 60 -13.03 -2.61 -17.64
CA PRO A 60 -12.40 -2.46 -16.33
C PRO A 60 -11.01 -3.09 -16.24
N MET A 61 -10.80 -4.25 -16.88
CA MET A 61 -9.49 -4.92 -16.91
C MET A 61 -8.41 -4.09 -17.60
N VAL A 62 -8.77 -3.38 -18.69
CA VAL A 62 -7.85 -2.47 -19.40
C VAL A 62 -7.48 -1.30 -18.50
N GLY A 63 -8.44 -0.77 -17.75
CA GLY A 63 -8.20 0.29 -16.76
C GLY A 63 -7.21 -0.14 -15.67
N ILE A 64 -7.37 -1.35 -15.12
CA ILE A 64 -6.45 -1.89 -14.11
C ILE A 64 -5.04 -2.08 -14.68
N LEU A 65 -4.91 -2.67 -15.88
CA LEU A 65 -3.61 -2.87 -16.53
C LEU A 65 -2.92 -1.52 -16.82
N ALA A 66 -3.66 -0.54 -17.32
CA ALA A 66 -3.14 0.81 -17.56
C ALA A 66 -2.67 1.46 -16.25
N ALA A 67 -3.43 1.35 -15.17
CA ALA A 67 -3.04 1.86 -13.87
C ALA A 67 -1.75 1.20 -13.35
N ILE A 68 -1.61 -0.12 -13.48
CA ILE A 68 -0.40 -0.85 -13.10
C ILE A 68 0.80 -0.31 -13.90
N VAL A 69 0.68 -0.14 -15.20
CA VAL A 69 1.76 0.39 -16.05
C VAL A 69 2.12 1.83 -15.67
N VAL A 70 1.12 2.71 -15.57
CA VAL A 70 1.32 4.13 -15.23
C VAL A 70 1.97 4.27 -13.86
N CYS A 71 1.46 3.57 -12.84
CA CYS A 71 2.01 3.63 -11.48
C CYS A 71 3.40 3.02 -11.41
N THR A 72 3.68 1.94 -12.14
CA THR A 72 5.01 1.34 -12.21
C THR A 72 6.02 2.30 -12.82
N VAL A 73 5.69 2.92 -13.95
CA VAL A 73 6.55 3.93 -14.60
C VAL A 73 6.76 5.12 -13.69
N LEU A 74 5.68 5.62 -13.06
CA LEU A 74 5.77 6.72 -12.10
C LEU A 74 6.67 6.37 -10.90
N GLY A 75 6.53 5.18 -10.33
CA GLY A 75 7.34 4.75 -9.19
C GLY A 75 8.83 4.63 -9.53
N VAL A 76 9.17 4.10 -10.71
CA VAL A 76 10.55 4.06 -11.20
C VAL A 76 11.08 5.48 -11.46
N THR A 77 10.24 6.36 -12.00
CA THR A 77 10.61 7.77 -12.23
C THR A 77 10.90 8.50 -10.92
N ILE A 78 10.03 8.31 -9.92
CA ILE A 78 10.22 8.87 -8.56
C ILE A 78 11.51 8.34 -7.95
N GLU A 79 11.79 7.04 -8.07
CA GLU A 79 13.05 6.46 -7.60
C GLU A 79 14.24 7.12 -8.29
N PHE A 80 14.21 7.20 -9.61
CA PHE A 80 15.34 7.69 -10.41
C PHE A 80 15.62 9.17 -10.18
N VAL A 81 14.57 10.01 -10.16
CA VAL A 81 14.70 11.47 -10.10
C VAL A 81 14.83 11.98 -8.66
N ALA A 82 14.02 11.45 -7.74
CA ALA A 82 13.91 12.00 -6.39
C ALA A 82 14.73 11.21 -5.35
N TYR A 83 14.69 9.87 -5.37
CA TYR A 83 15.30 9.07 -4.29
C TYR A 83 16.74 8.64 -4.59
N ARG A 84 17.04 8.32 -5.84
CA ARG A 84 18.38 7.84 -6.22
C ARG A 84 19.50 8.84 -5.91
N PRO A 85 19.34 10.16 -6.17
CA PRO A 85 20.35 11.15 -5.81
C PRO A 85 20.56 11.29 -4.30
N LEU A 86 19.55 10.93 -3.49
CA LEU A 86 19.55 11.12 -2.04
C LEU A 86 19.98 9.87 -1.24
N ARG A 87 20.50 8.83 -1.89
CA ARG A 87 20.88 7.59 -1.21
C ARG A 87 22.02 7.73 -0.20
N GLY A 88 22.82 8.77 -0.31
CA GLY A 88 23.87 9.12 0.65
C GLY A 88 23.52 10.32 1.54
N ALA A 89 22.32 10.89 1.38
CA ALA A 89 21.89 12.04 2.16
C ALA A 89 21.31 11.64 3.53
N SER A 90 21.10 12.65 4.39
CA SER A 90 20.46 12.43 5.70
C SER A 90 19.01 11.92 5.55
N SER A 91 18.55 11.15 6.51
CA SER A 91 17.16 10.65 6.54
C SER A 91 16.13 11.78 6.49
N LEU A 92 16.48 12.96 7.03
CA LEU A 92 15.64 14.15 6.98
C LEU A 92 15.48 14.69 5.55
N ALA A 93 16.57 14.73 4.76
CA ALA A 93 16.52 15.17 3.36
C ALA A 93 15.62 14.23 2.52
N VAL A 94 15.73 12.92 2.73
CA VAL A 94 14.87 11.93 2.09
C VAL A 94 13.40 12.13 2.47
N LEU A 95 13.12 12.38 3.76
CA LEU A 95 11.77 12.64 4.27
C LEU A 95 11.14 13.89 3.64
N ILE A 96 11.88 15.01 3.63
CA ILE A 96 11.40 16.27 3.03
C ILE A 96 11.12 16.09 1.53
N THR A 97 12.01 15.39 0.82
CA THR A 97 11.81 15.09 -0.60
C THR A 97 10.58 14.22 -0.83
N ALA A 98 10.35 13.21 0.00
CA ALA A 98 9.17 12.37 -0.07
C ALA A 98 7.86 13.18 0.07
N ILE A 99 7.83 14.11 1.03
CA ILE A 99 6.71 15.03 1.22
C ILE A 99 6.56 15.98 0.02
N GLY A 100 7.68 16.50 -0.50
CA GLY A 100 7.66 17.35 -1.70
C GLY A 100 7.10 16.64 -2.93
N VAL A 101 7.49 15.38 -3.17
CA VAL A 101 6.95 14.57 -4.26
C VAL A 101 5.45 14.30 -4.05
N SER A 102 5.03 14.02 -2.80
CA SER A 102 3.61 13.85 -2.45
C SER A 102 2.79 15.08 -2.84
N TYR A 103 3.19 16.26 -2.37
CA TYR A 103 2.51 17.51 -2.72
C TYR A 103 2.55 17.83 -4.23
N LEU A 104 3.63 17.52 -4.90
CA LEU A 104 3.73 17.68 -6.36
C LEU A 104 2.64 16.83 -7.05
N LEU A 105 2.53 15.55 -6.71
CA LEU A 105 1.53 14.66 -7.32
C LEU A 105 0.10 15.09 -7.03
N GLN A 106 -0.20 15.52 -5.78
CA GLN A 106 -1.52 16.03 -5.40
C GLN A 106 -1.88 17.29 -6.19
N ASN A 107 -0.96 18.25 -6.29
CA ASN A 107 -1.19 19.50 -7.03
C ASN A 107 -1.31 19.25 -8.55
N LEU A 108 -0.52 18.36 -9.12
CA LEU A 108 -0.70 17.95 -10.51
C LEU A 108 -2.07 17.32 -10.75
N ALA A 109 -2.52 16.45 -9.83
CA ALA A 109 -3.86 15.87 -9.92
C ALA A 109 -4.96 16.93 -9.80
N LEU A 110 -4.80 17.92 -8.91
CA LEU A 110 -5.71 19.07 -8.80
C LEU A 110 -5.80 19.88 -10.10
N LEU A 111 -4.67 20.14 -10.76
CA LEU A 111 -4.62 20.88 -12.02
C LEU A 111 -5.28 20.11 -13.17
N ILE A 112 -5.07 18.78 -13.24
CA ILE A 112 -5.57 17.94 -14.33
C ILE A 112 -7.03 17.57 -14.15
N PHE A 113 -7.43 17.15 -12.94
CA PHE A 113 -8.75 16.57 -12.67
C PHE A 113 -9.67 17.51 -11.88
N GLY A 114 -9.15 18.60 -11.34
CA GLY A 114 -9.88 19.54 -10.48
C GLY A 114 -10.04 19.05 -9.05
N SER A 115 -10.64 19.89 -8.19
CA SER A 115 -10.83 19.61 -6.75
C SER A 115 -12.09 18.77 -6.44
N ASN A 116 -13.04 18.70 -7.37
CA ASN A 116 -14.30 18.02 -7.15
C ASN A 116 -14.12 16.50 -7.11
N ALA A 117 -14.83 15.86 -6.17
CA ALA A 117 -14.85 14.40 -6.11
C ALA A 117 -15.46 13.81 -7.39
N ARG A 118 -14.77 12.85 -7.99
CA ARG A 118 -15.23 12.10 -9.14
C ARG A 118 -15.85 10.78 -8.68
N GLN A 119 -17.02 10.45 -9.25
CA GLN A 119 -17.66 9.17 -9.00
C GLN A 119 -16.85 8.07 -9.70
N PHE A 120 -16.32 7.14 -8.93
CA PHE A 120 -15.58 6.00 -9.46
C PHE A 120 -16.52 4.84 -9.77
N THR A 121 -16.42 4.27 -10.97
CA THR A 121 -17.15 3.06 -11.33
C THR A 121 -16.38 1.85 -10.83
N SER A 122 -17.01 1.01 -9.98
CA SER A 122 -16.36 -0.21 -9.47
C SER A 122 -15.87 -1.08 -10.61
N VAL A 123 -14.61 -1.49 -10.53
CA VAL A 123 -14.00 -2.44 -11.47
C VAL A 123 -14.27 -3.89 -11.09
N VAL A 124 -14.90 -4.12 -9.93
CA VAL A 124 -15.27 -5.44 -9.43
C VAL A 124 -16.71 -5.73 -9.82
N THR A 125 -16.88 -6.74 -10.65
CA THR A 125 -18.21 -7.15 -11.18
C THR A 125 -18.76 -8.42 -10.50
N VAL A 126 -18.06 -8.93 -9.47
CA VAL A 126 -18.47 -10.15 -8.77
C VAL A 126 -19.69 -9.87 -7.89
N PRO A 127 -20.76 -10.67 -8.01
CA PRO A 127 -21.95 -10.50 -7.17
C PRO A 127 -21.65 -10.81 -5.72
N GLY A 128 -22.30 -10.09 -4.80
CA GLY A 128 -22.18 -10.34 -3.37
C GLY A 128 -22.82 -11.68 -2.97
N LEU A 129 -22.26 -12.29 -1.92
CA LEU A 129 -22.80 -13.52 -1.31
C LEU A 129 -23.77 -13.19 -0.19
N LYS A 130 -24.97 -13.79 -0.25
CA LYS A 130 -25.98 -13.72 0.82
C LYS A 130 -25.98 -15.05 1.57
N LEU A 131 -25.55 -15.02 2.82
CA LEU A 131 -25.46 -16.16 3.72
C LEU A 131 -26.53 -16.09 4.80
N ALA A 132 -26.82 -17.23 5.45
CA ALA A 132 -27.77 -17.35 6.56
C ALA A 132 -29.17 -16.78 6.26
N GLY A 133 -29.73 -17.10 5.07
CA GLY A 133 -31.06 -16.62 4.68
C GLY A 133 -31.14 -15.11 4.45
N GLY A 134 -30.07 -14.47 3.99
CA GLY A 134 -29.99 -13.02 3.71
C GLY A 134 -29.61 -12.16 4.91
N ARG A 135 -29.40 -12.75 6.08
CA ARG A 135 -29.01 -12.01 7.30
C ARG A 135 -27.54 -11.55 7.31
N LEU A 136 -26.68 -12.16 6.50
CA LEU A 136 -25.29 -11.76 6.29
C LEU A 136 -25.07 -11.55 4.79
N SER A 137 -24.83 -10.32 4.38
CA SER A 137 -24.48 -9.97 3.01
C SER A 137 -23.01 -9.56 2.96
N ILE A 138 -22.22 -10.24 2.12
CA ILE A 138 -20.82 -9.94 1.87
C ILE A 138 -20.75 -9.39 0.45
N SER A 139 -20.24 -8.17 0.28
CA SER A 139 -20.12 -7.56 -1.06
C SER A 139 -19.08 -8.30 -1.91
N GLY A 140 -19.24 -8.23 -3.24
CA GLY A 140 -18.29 -8.81 -4.17
C GLY A 140 -16.91 -8.18 -4.04
N GLU A 141 -16.86 -6.86 -3.79
CA GLU A 141 -15.62 -6.12 -3.54
C GLU A 141 -14.85 -6.69 -2.34
N THR A 142 -15.55 -7.01 -1.26
CA THR A 142 -14.96 -7.62 -0.05
C THR A 142 -14.30 -8.96 -0.37
N ILE A 143 -14.99 -9.83 -1.10
CA ILE A 143 -14.48 -11.15 -1.47
C ILE A 143 -13.24 -11.01 -2.36
N VAL A 144 -13.34 -10.20 -3.41
CA VAL A 144 -12.23 -9.98 -4.34
C VAL A 144 -11.03 -9.39 -3.62
N THR A 145 -11.23 -8.40 -2.75
CA THR A 145 -10.16 -7.76 -1.98
C THR A 145 -9.38 -8.75 -1.12
N ILE A 146 -10.08 -9.60 -0.37
CA ILE A 146 -9.44 -10.61 0.49
C ILE A 146 -8.67 -11.64 -0.35
N VAL A 147 -9.29 -12.14 -1.44
CA VAL A 147 -8.64 -13.12 -2.33
C VAL A 147 -7.40 -12.52 -2.99
N VAL A 148 -7.50 -11.30 -3.55
CA VAL A 148 -6.38 -10.60 -4.18
C VAL A 148 -5.25 -10.36 -3.18
N CYS A 149 -5.57 -9.97 -1.94
CA CYS A 149 -4.58 -9.79 -0.88
C CYS A 149 -3.80 -11.09 -0.60
N ILE A 150 -4.50 -12.22 -0.46
CA ILE A 150 -3.88 -13.53 -0.22
C ILE A 150 -2.99 -13.94 -1.41
N VAL A 151 -3.50 -13.78 -2.62
CA VAL A 151 -2.75 -14.12 -3.86
C VAL A 151 -1.49 -13.27 -3.99
N ILE A 152 -1.59 -11.95 -3.77
CA ILE A 152 -0.45 -11.04 -3.81
C ILE A 152 0.58 -11.43 -2.75
N MET A 153 0.14 -11.69 -1.52
CA MET A 153 1.04 -12.08 -0.44
C MET A 153 1.79 -13.38 -0.76
N ALA A 154 1.07 -14.42 -1.20
CA ALA A 154 1.67 -15.70 -1.56
C ALA A 154 2.62 -15.55 -2.76
N GLY A 155 2.20 -14.82 -3.79
CA GLY A 155 3.00 -14.54 -4.97
C GLY A 155 4.27 -13.75 -4.64
N LEU A 156 4.16 -12.70 -3.84
CA LEU A 156 5.29 -11.86 -3.44
C LEU A 156 6.29 -12.63 -2.56
N THR A 157 5.79 -13.42 -1.60
CA THR A 157 6.63 -14.28 -0.76
C THR A 157 7.37 -15.31 -1.62
N GLY A 158 6.67 -15.95 -2.57
CA GLY A 158 7.27 -16.87 -3.52
C GLY A 158 8.29 -16.19 -4.43
N PHE A 159 7.99 -14.99 -4.93
CA PHE A 159 8.89 -14.20 -5.77
C PHE A 159 10.20 -13.87 -5.04
N ILE A 160 10.10 -13.35 -3.82
CA ILE A 160 11.28 -12.94 -3.04
C ILE A 160 12.14 -14.16 -2.69
N ASN A 161 11.53 -15.26 -2.26
CA ASN A 161 12.28 -16.42 -1.79
C ASN A 161 12.80 -17.34 -2.91
N LYS A 162 12.15 -17.37 -4.08
CA LYS A 162 12.44 -18.35 -5.13
C LYS A 162 13.07 -17.76 -6.40
N THR A 163 13.09 -16.43 -6.58
CA THR A 163 13.65 -15.82 -7.80
C THR A 163 15.01 -15.19 -7.56
N LYS A 164 15.85 -15.13 -8.61
CA LYS A 164 17.16 -14.46 -8.56
C LYS A 164 17.03 -12.97 -8.21
N VAL A 165 15.96 -12.32 -8.69
CA VAL A 165 15.68 -10.91 -8.40
C VAL A 165 15.30 -10.73 -6.92
N GLY A 166 14.45 -11.61 -6.39
CA GLY A 166 14.09 -11.60 -4.97
C GLY A 166 15.29 -11.85 -4.05
N GLN A 167 16.15 -12.82 -4.41
CA GLN A 167 17.40 -13.08 -3.68
C GLN A 167 18.34 -11.86 -3.72
N ALA A 168 18.45 -11.19 -4.87
CA ALA A 168 19.20 -9.94 -4.97
C ALA A 168 18.62 -8.83 -4.09
N MET A 169 17.27 -8.74 -3.98
CA MET A 169 16.61 -7.82 -3.06
C MET A 169 16.96 -8.10 -1.60
N LEU A 170 16.94 -9.38 -1.18
CA LEU A 170 17.35 -9.80 0.16
C LEU A 170 18.82 -9.44 0.43
N ALA A 171 19.72 -9.76 -0.50
CA ALA A 171 21.15 -9.44 -0.35
C ALA A 171 21.38 -7.91 -0.20
N VAL A 172 20.71 -7.09 -1.00
CA VAL A 172 20.79 -5.61 -0.92
C VAL A 172 20.21 -5.08 0.40
N SER A 173 19.19 -5.75 0.96
CA SER A 173 18.59 -5.36 2.24
C SER A 173 19.53 -5.60 3.44
N GLU A 174 20.35 -6.65 3.37
CA GLU A 174 21.31 -6.99 4.42
C GLU A 174 22.56 -6.10 4.34
N ASP A 175 23.24 -6.06 3.19
CA ASP A 175 24.43 -5.24 2.96
C ASP A 175 24.58 -4.85 1.49
N ARG A 176 24.48 -3.55 1.19
CA ARG A 176 24.63 -3.01 -0.15
C ARG A 176 26.05 -3.12 -0.69
N GLY A 177 27.06 -2.97 0.18
CA GLY A 177 28.47 -3.06 -0.17
C GLY A 177 28.82 -4.48 -0.57
N ALA A 178 28.50 -5.45 0.30
CA ALA A 178 28.72 -6.87 0.02
C ALA A 178 27.94 -7.33 -1.24
N ALA A 179 26.68 -6.91 -1.40
CA ALA A 179 25.89 -7.21 -2.59
C ALA A 179 26.58 -6.70 -3.88
N THR A 180 27.15 -5.49 -3.85
CA THR A 180 27.90 -4.94 -4.98
C THR A 180 29.14 -5.76 -5.32
N LEU A 181 29.90 -6.19 -4.30
CA LEU A 181 31.08 -7.06 -4.47
C LEU A 181 30.72 -8.41 -5.08
N MET A 182 29.52 -8.91 -4.79
CA MET A 182 28.97 -10.15 -5.39
C MET A 182 28.37 -9.93 -6.79
N GLY A 183 28.56 -8.76 -7.39
CA GLY A 183 28.08 -8.46 -8.76
C GLY A 183 26.60 -8.06 -8.85
N ILE A 184 25.91 -7.82 -7.74
CA ILE A 184 24.50 -7.39 -7.74
C ILE A 184 24.43 -5.89 -8.04
N ASN A 185 23.64 -5.54 -9.07
CA ASN A 185 23.39 -4.13 -9.38
C ASN A 185 22.35 -3.54 -8.42
N VAL A 186 22.83 -2.88 -7.35
CA VAL A 186 22.00 -2.28 -6.30
C VAL A 186 20.99 -1.28 -6.87
N ASN A 187 21.39 -0.46 -7.85
CA ASN A 187 20.50 0.53 -8.46
C ASN A 187 19.31 -0.11 -9.16
N ARG A 188 19.57 -1.15 -9.94
CA ARG A 188 18.52 -1.90 -10.65
C ARG A 188 17.61 -2.63 -9.66
N THR A 189 18.16 -3.20 -8.61
CA THR A 189 17.41 -3.91 -7.57
C THR A 189 16.44 -2.98 -6.84
N ILE A 190 16.89 -1.77 -6.47
CA ILE A 190 16.03 -0.77 -5.81
C ILE A 190 14.96 -0.26 -6.79
N ALA A 191 15.31 0.02 -8.04
CA ALA A 191 14.32 0.45 -9.05
C ALA A 191 13.22 -0.60 -9.26
N ILE A 192 13.57 -1.89 -9.32
CA ILE A 192 12.59 -2.98 -9.41
C ILE A 192 11.72 -3.03 -8.16
N THR A 193 12.27 -2.77 -6.98
CA THR A 193 11.49 -2.71 -5.73
C THR A 193 10.45 -1.61 -5.77
N PHE A 194 10.81 -0.41 -6.25
CA PHE A 194 9.87 0.69 -6.45
C PHE A 194 8.81 0.35 -7.50
N ALA A 195 9.20 -0.31 -8.59
CA ALA A 195 8.28 -0.77 -9.63
C ALA A 195 7.21 -1.71 -9.06
N ILE A 196 7.63 -2.73 -8.29
CA ILE A 196 6.71 -3.70 -7.67
C ILE A 196 5.82 -2.98 -6.63
N GLY A 197 6.40 -2.16 -5.75
CA GLY A 197 5.63 -1.42 -4.75
C GLY A 197 4.56 -0.53 -5.40
N SER A 198 4.90 0.17 -6.48
CA SER A 198 3.97 1.03 -7.21
C SER A 198 2.89 0.25 -7.98
N ALA A 199 3.22 -0.93 -8.51
CA ALA A 199 2.23 -1.84 -9.08
C ALA A 199 1.23 -2.31 -8.03
N LEU A 200 1.69 -2.64 -6.81
CA LEU A 200 0.82 -2.98 -5.68
C LEU A 200 -0.06 -1.79 -5.27
N ALA A 201 0.47 -0.56 -5.28
CA ALA A 201 -0.31 0.64 -5.01
C ALA A 201 -1.43 0.85 -6.04
N ALA A 202 -1.19 0.56 -7.33
CA ALA A 202 -2.24 0.61 -8.37
C ALA A 202 -3.37 -0.38 -8.10
N ILE A 203 -3.03 -1.62 -7.73
CA ILE A 203 -4.02 -2.65 -7.39
C ILE A 203 -4.79 -2.25 -6.13
N ALA A 204 -4.10 -1.77 -5.10
CA ALA A 204 -4.75 -1.27 -3.89
C ALA A 204 -5.68 -0.09 -4.19
N GLY A 205 -5.29 0.82 -5.10
CA GLY A 205 -6.11 1.93 -5.58
C GLY A 205 -7.39 1.46 -6.28
N ALA A 206 -7.28 0.45 -7.14
CA ALA A 206 -8.43 -0.17 -7.79
C ALA A 206 -9.44 -0.74 -6.78
N LEU A 207 -8.96 -1.47 -5.78
CA LEU A 207 -9.79 -2.07 -4.73
C LEU A 207 -10.38 -1.03 -3.78
N LEU A 208 -9.57 -0.04 -3.38
CA LEU A 208 -9.99 1.06 -2.51
C LEU A 208 -11.10 1.88 -3.15
N CYS A 209 -10.90 2.32 -4.40
CA CYS A 209 -11.88 3.13 -5.13
C CYS A 209 -13.13 2.32 -5.53
N SER A 210 -13.02 1.00 -5.69
CA SER A 210 -14.19 0.14 -5.89
C SER A 210 -15.04 0.02 -4.63
N THR A 211 -14.40 -0.02 -3.45
CA THR A 211 -15.09 -0.09 -2.16
C THR A 211 -15.64 1.28 -1.73
N TYR A 212 -14.89 2.35 -2.00
CA TYR A 212 -15.25 3.74 -1.68
C TYR A 212 -15.26 4.56 -2.97
N PRO A 213 -16.41 4.69 -3.65
CA PRO A 213 -16.49 5.21 -5.01
C PRO A 213 -16.39 6.75 -5.09
N SER A 214 -15.53 7.35 -4.29
CA SER A 214 -15.24 8.79 -4.29
C SER A 214 -13.73 9.01 -4.52
N LEU A 215 -13.39 9.51 -5.69
CA LEU A 215 -12.01 9.75 -6.10
C LEU A 215 -11.72 11.26 -6.08
N THR A 216 -10.75 11.65 -5.29
CA THR A 216 -10.24 13.02 -5.15
C THR A 216 -8.72 13.02 -5.27
N PRO A 217 -8.08 14.17 -5.51
CA PRO A 217 -6.62 14.30 -5.46
C PRO A 217 -5.96 13.90 -4.12
N TYR A 218 -6.76 13.74 -3.07
CA TYR A 218 -6.30 13.36 -1.72
C TYR A 218 -6.68 11.93 -1.32
N THR A 219 -7.32 11.16 -2.22
CA THR A 219 -7.87 9.81 -1.90
C THR A 219 -6.81 8.85 -1.34
N GLY A 220 -5.56 8.98 -1.74
CA GLY A 220 -4.47 8.11 -1.28
C GLY A 220 -3.80 8.54 0.03
N SER A 221 -3.99 9.78 0.49
CA SER A 221 -3.24 10.35 1.61
C SER A 221 -3.49 9.62 2.93
N MET A 222 -4.74 9.55 3.40
CA MET A 222 -5.07 8.89 4.66
C MET A 222 -4.88 7.37 4.61
N PRO A 223 -5.34 6.64 3.58
CA PRO A 223 -5.03 5.21 3.44
C PRO A 223 -3.54 4.93 3.37
N GLY A 224 -2.74 5.80 2.72
CA GLY A 224 -1.29 5.70 2.67
C GLY A 224 -0.66 5.80 4.06
N ILE A 225 -1.02 6.81 4.85
CA ILE A 225 -0.51 6.98 6.22
C ILE A 225 -0.92 5.78 7.09
N LYS A 226 -2.18 5.34 7.04
CA LYS A 226 -2.66 4.19 7.83
C LYS A 226 -1.96 2.89 7.42
N ALA A 227 -1.70 2.69 6.15
CA ALA A 227 -0.95 1.53 5.69
C ALA A 227 0.54 1.59 6.09
N PHE A 228 1.14 2.78 6.15
CA PHE A 228 2.45 2.95 6.75
C PHE A 228 2.43 2.56 8.24
N VAL A 229 1.41 3.02 8.98
CA VAL A 229 1.17 2.60 10.38
C VAL A 229 1.06 1.08 10.47
N ALA A 230 0.33 0.44 9.55
CA ALA A 230 0.20 -1.02 9.48
C ALA A 230 1.55 -1.72 9.24
N ALA A 231 2.39 -1.18 8.36
CA ALA A 231 3.73 -1.70 8.09
C ALA A 231 4.62 -1.60 9.33
N VAL A 232 4.59 -0.45 10.03
CA VAL A 232 5.36 -0.23 11.28
C VAL A 232 4.87 -1.16 12.38
N PHE A 233 3.55 -1.22 12.58
CA PHE A 233 2.90 -2.08 13.57
C PHE A 233 3.24 -3.56 13.35
N GLY A 234 3.18 -4.02 12.10
CA GLY A 234 3.51 -5.39 11.73
C GLY A 234 5.01 -5.72 11.82
N GLY A 235 5.85 -4.70 11.71
CA GLY A 235 7.32 -4.80 11.65
C GLY A 235 7.82 -4.54 10.23
N ILE A 236 8.36 -3.33 10.00
CA ILE A 236 8.84 -2.90 8.68
C ILE A 236 9.93 -3.88 8.17
N GLY A 237 9.82 -4.27 6.91
CA GLY A 237 10.70 -5.26 6.28
C GLY A 237 10.18 -6.70 6.35
N SER A 238 9.10 -6.97 7.11
CA SER A 238 8.47 -8.29 7.20
C SER A 238 7.18 -8.34 6.38
N ILE A 239 7.16 -9.14 5.31
CA ILE A 239 5.96 -9.34 4.46
C ILE A 239 4.78 -9.88 5.30
N PRO A 240 4.92 -10.97 6.09
CA PRO A 240 3.84 -11.43 6.94
C PRO A 240 3.46 -10.41 8.02
N GLY A 241 4.43 -9.59 8.49
CA GLY A 241 4.17 -8.49 9.40
C GLY A 241 3.23 -7.44 8.80
N ALA A 242 3.49 -6.99 7.59
CA ALA A 242 2.65 -6.03 6.88
C ALA A 242 1.20 -6.54 6.70
N LEU A 243 1.02 -7.84 6.40
CA LEU A 243 -0.30 -8.44 6.30
C LEU A 243 -1.04 -8.41 7.64
N ILE A 244 -0.41 -8.92 8.69
CA ILE A 244 -1.03 -8.99 10.04
C ILE A 244 -1.33 -7.57 10.53
N GLY A 245 -0.39 -6.65 10.38
CA GLY A 245 -0.57 -5.24 10.74
C GLY A 245 -1.73 -4.59 9.99
N GLY A 246 -1.81 -4.80 8.68
CA GLY A 246 -2.91 -4.31 7.85
C GLY A 246 -4.27 -4.83 8.30
N ILE A 247 -4.40 -6.15 8.48
CA ILE A 247 -5.65 -6.78 8.91
C ILE A 247 -6.08 -6.29 10.29
N ILE A 248 -5.16 -6.26 11.27
CA ILE A 248 -5.47 -5.80 12.62
C ILE A 248 -5.95 -4.34 12.60
N LEU A 249 -5.24 -3.46 11.89
CA LEU A 249 -5.63 -2.04 11.80
C LEU A 249 -6.98 -1.86 11.11
N GLY A 250 -7.24 -2.56 10.01
CA GLY A 250 -8.53 -2.48 9.32
C GLY A 250 -9.70 -2.98 10.18
N VAL A 251 -9.49 -4.06 10.93
CA VAL A 251 -10.48 -4.57 11.89
C VAL A 251 -10.72 -3.58 13.02
N VAL A 252 -9.65 -3.07 13.64
CA VAL A 252 -9.76 -2.08 14.73
C VAL A 252 -10.46 -0.80 14.23
N GLU A 253 -10.07 -0.28 13.07
CA GLU A 253 -10.71 0.90 12.50
C GLU A 253 -12.20 0.68 12.25
N ASN A 254 -12.57 -0.44 11.62
CA ASN A 254 -13.96 -0.71 11.28
C ASN A 254 -14.83 -0.95 12.52
N LEU A 255 -14.31 -1.67 13.53
CA LEU A 255 -15.01 -1.86 14.79
C LEU A 255 -15.12 -0.55 15.58
N SER A 256 -14.09 0.29 15.56
CA SER A 256 -14.12 1.62 16.18
C SER A 256 -15.19 2.51 15.54
N LYS A 257 -15.30 2.50 14.21
CA LYS A 257 -16.36 3.22 13.49
C LYS A 257 -17.76 2.72 13.84
N ALA A 258 -17.90 1.39 14.02
CA ALA A 258 -19.20 0.78 14.26
C ALA A 258 -19.71 0.92 15.70
N TYR A 259 -18.81 0.87 16.70
CA TYR A 259 -19.20 0.78 18.11
C TYR A 259 -18.81 2.00 18.95
N ILE A 260 -17.87 2.81 18.51
CA ILE A 260 -17.38 3.98 19.28
C ILE A 260 -17.77 5.28 18.56
N SER A 261 -17.03 5.62 17.50
CA SER A 261 -17.28 6.82 16.71
C SER A 261 -16.46 6.80 15.42
N SER A 262 -17.07 7.21 14.33
CA SER A 262 -16.36 7.37 13.05
C SER A 262 -15.29 8.45 13.12
N GLN A 263 -15.50 9.50 13.93
CA GLN A 263 -14.55 10.61 14.11
C GLN A 263 -13.33 10.20 14.95
N LEU A 264 -13.52 9.31 15.95
CA LEU A 264 -12.45 8.85 16.83
C LEU A 264 -11.69 7.65 16.27
N SER A 265 -12.17 7.02 15.19
CA SER A 265 -11.55 5.81 14.63
C SER A 265 -10.09 6.01 14.27
N ASP A 266 -9.75 7.16 13.69
CA ASP A 266 -8.37 7.50 13.31
C ASP A 266 -7.48 7.70 14.54
N ALA A 267 -8.00 8.39 15.56
CA ALA A 267 -7.28 8.56 16.83
C ALA A 267 -6.99 7.20 17.50
N ILE A 268 -7.92 6.27 17.46
CA ILE A 268 -7.75 4.91 18.02
C ILE A 268 -6.67 4.16 17.25
N VAL A 269 -6.69 4.22 15.91
CA VAL A 269 -5.68 3.56 15.05
C VAL A 269 -4.28 4.11 15.33
N PHE A 270 -4.12 5.44 15.41
CA PHE A 270 -2.83 6.05 15.71
C PHE A 270 -2.36 5.82 17.14
N SER A 271 -3.29 5.82 18.12
CA SER A 271 -2.98 5.47 19.50
C SER A 271 -2.49 4.03 19.64
N LEU A 272 -3.08 3.10 18.89
CA LEU A 272 -2.62 1.70 18.86
C LEU A 272 -1.18 1.61 18.35
N LEU A 273 -0.80 2.40 17.32
CA LEU A 273 0.59 2.46 16.86
C LEU A 273 1.51 2.93 17.98
N ILE A 274 1.16 4.03 18.67
CA ILE A 274 1.99 4.57 19.74
C ILE A 274 2.21 3.53 20.84
N ILE A 275 1.14 2.85 21.26
CA ILE A 275 1.21 1.81 22.29
C ILE A 275 2.14 0.68 21.85
N ILE A 276 2.00 0.20 20.61
CA ILE A 276 2.87 -0.89 20.11
C ILE A 276 4.32 -0.45 20.04
N LEU A 277 4.62 0.76 19.57
CA LEU A 277 5.99 1.25 19.49
C LEU A 277 6.64 1.42 20.87
N LEU A 278 5.87 1.77 21.89
CA LEU A 278 6.34 1.86 23.28
C LEU A 278 6.66 0.46 23.85
N VAL A 279 5.87 -0.57 23.50
CA VAL A 279 6.03 -1.93 24.02
C VAL A 279 7.01 -2.75 23.17
N ARG A 280 6.91 -2.63 21.84
CA ARG A 280 7.75 -3.34 20.85
C ARG A 280 8.15 -2.40 19.72
N PRO A 281 9.27 -1.66 19.86
CA PRO A 281 9.72 -0.68 18.87
C PRO A 281 10.03 -1.28 17.49
N THR A 282 10.26 -2.59 17.40
CA THR A 282 10.47 -3.29 16.12
C THR A 282 9.16 -3.74 15.45
N GLY A 283 8.00 -3.51 16.06
CA GLY A 283 6.73 -4.07 15.64
C GLY A 283 6.54 -5.54 16.06
N ILE A 284 5.42 -6.15 15.63
CA ILE A 284 5.04 -7.52 16.07
C ILE A 284 6.02 -8.58 15.53
N LEU A 285 6.37 -8.51 14.24
CA LEU A 285 7.21 -9.48 13.52
C LEU A 285 8.50 -8.87 12.96
N GLY A 286 8.90 -7.69 13.45
CA GLY A 286 10.14 -7.03 13.03
C GLY A 286 11.38 -7.77 13.58
N LYS A 287 12.42 -7.84 12.75
CA LYS A 287 13.72 -8.37 13.18
C LYS A 287 14.48 -7.28 13.95
N LYS A 288 15.12 -7.65 15.07
CA LYS A 288 16.09 -6.77 15.72
C LYS A 288 17.27 -6.58 14.77
N ILE A 289 17.55 -5.34 14.41
CA ILE A 289 18.77 -4.99 13.68
C ILE A 289 19.89 -5.00 14.73
N ASN A 290 20.70 -6.05 14.75
CA ASN A 290 21.94 -6.01 15.49
C ASN A 290 22.91 -5.15 14.67
N GLU A 291 23.20 -3.94 15.15
CA GLU A 291 24.32 -3.18 14.62
C GLU A 291 25.58 -4.05 14.82
N LYS A 292 26.18 -4.49 13.72
CA LYS A 292 27.50 -5.07 13.76
C LYS A 292 28.46 -3.92 14.05
N VAL A 293 28.98 -3.90 15.28
CA VAL A 293 30.09 -3.04 15.69
C VAL A 293 31.32 -3.39 14.88
#